data_ee7c21d0a0286c2bfe2835624cbafb42
#
_entry.id   ee7c21d0a0286c2bfe2835624cbafb42
#
_cell.length_a   1.000
_cell.length_b   1.000
_cell.length_c   1.000
_cell.angle_alpha   90.00
_cell.angle_beta   90.00
_cell.angle_gamma   90.00
#
_symmetry.space_group_name_H-M   'P 1'
#
loop_
_entity.id
_entity.type
_entity.pdbx_description
1 polymer ?
#
loop_
_entity_poly.entity_id
_entity_poly.type
_entity_poly.pdbx_seq_one_letter_code
_entity_poly.pdbx_strand_id
1 'polypeptide(L)'
;MCITKSFVTCRAKVEVTMEEGIGIHFTGYLTDVATKECLLRVTTALMSRGWKVPGKKIVINVRGTDGFASMYDLPIALGILVESGQVLVSNLDKYIIAGEVGLGSELRPLPPGIGAMVADYAQQDHFEGCVLPEFTALEATGYTNINVLSADTIGKAIIALNTPRDYTVWRSRQYIDTTAKIDE
;
A
#
# COMPACT_ATOMS: atom_id res chain seq x y z
N MET A 1 14.05 -17.87 -13.72
CA MET A 1 12.97 -17.04 -14.28
C MET A 1 12.60 -16.04 -13.18
N CYS A 2 12.99 -14.79 -13.34
CA CYS A 2 12.73 -13.77 -12.31
C CYS A 2 11.28 -13.30 -12.48
N ILE A 3 10.42 -13.58 -11.51
CA ILE A 3 9.04 -13.10 -11.53
C ILE A 3 9.04 -11.74 -10.83
N THR A 4 9.02 -10.68 -11.60
CA THR A 4 8.88 -9.33 -11.08
C THR A 4 7.46 -9.12 -10.55
N LYS A 5 7.32 -8.85 -9.27
CA LYS A 5 6.03 -8.46 -8.69
C LYS A 5 5.80 -6.98 -8.91
N SER A 6 4.61 -6.65 -9.40
CA SER A 6 4.19 -5.29 -9.68
C SER A 6 3.07 -4.88 -8.74
N PHE A 7 3.19 -3.68 -8.21
CA PHE A 7 2.19 -3.05 -7.37
C PHE A 7 1.76 -1.74 -8.02
N VAL A 8 0.47 -1.48 -8.06
CA VAL A 8 -0.03 -0.22 -8.61
C VAL A 8 -0.36 0.73 -7.48
N THR A 9 0.19 1.91 -7.57
CA THR A 9 -0.22 3.07 -6.78
C THR A 9 -0.63 4.14 -7.75
N CYS A 10 -1.58 4.97 -7.42
CA CYS A 10 -2.05 6.08 -8.25
C CYS A 10 -1.16 6.44 -9.44
N ARG A 11 -1.51 6.01 -10.65
CA ARG A 11 -0.72 6.18 -11.90
C ARG A 11 0.77 5.84 -11.81
N ALA A 12 1.17 5.18 -10.74
CA ALA A 12 2.53 4.72 -10.58
C ALA A 12 2.55 3.20 -10.39
N LYS A 13 3.60 2.60 -10.88
CA LYS A 13 3.86 1.17 -10.76
C LYS A 13 5.13 0.97 -9.95
N VAL A 14 5.02 0.20 -8.88
CA VAL A 14 6.16 -0.23 -8.09
C VAL A 14 6.50 -1.66 -8.45
N GLU A 15 7.73 -1.90 -8.84
CA GLU A 15 8.25 -3.22 -9.15
C GLU A 15 9.40 -3.54 -8.20
N VAL A 16 9.36 -4.71 -7.59
CA VAL A 16 10.42 -5.19 -6.70
C VAL A 16 10.91 -6.54 -7.22
N THR A 17 12.22 -6.68 -7.34
CA THR A 17 12.87 -7.94 -7.72
C THR A 17 14.11 -8.19 -6.88
N MET A 18 14.48 -9.46 -6.74
CA MET A 18 15.68 -9.88 -6.03
C MET A 18 16.60 -10.68 -6.95
N GLU A 19 17.88 -10.33 -6.91
CA GLU A 19 18.93 -10.91 -7.73
C GLU A 19 20.11 -11.36 -6.86
N GLU A 20 21.06 -12.06 -7.47
CA GLU A 20 22.35 -12.30 -6.85
C GLU A 20 23.12 -10.99 -6.65
N GLY A 21 23.75 -10.84 -5.50
CA GLY A 21 24.45 -9.63 -5.10
C GLY A 21 23.95 -9.10 -3.77
N ILE A 22 24.33 -7.88 -3.44
CA ILE A 22 24.00 -7.21 -2.18
C ILE A 22 23.51 -5.78 -2.42
N GLY A 23 22.73 -5.27 -1.45
CA GLY A 23 22.29 -3.89 -1.41
C GLY A 23 20.92 -3.66 -2.02
N ILE A 24 20.38 -2.49 -1.76
CA ILE A 24 19.09 -2.05 -2.28
C ILE A 24 19.33 -0.93 -3.29
N HIS A 25 18.80 -1.12 -4.49
CA HIS A 25 18.99 -0.23 -5.62
C HIS A 25 17.63 0.30 -6.08
N PHE A 26 17.53 1.62 -6.17
CA PHE A 26 16.36 2.27 -6.74
C PHE A 26 16.59 2.69 -8.19
N THR A 27 15.52 2.57 -8.96
CA THR A 27 15.42 3.13 -10.32
C THR A 27 14.07 3.84 -10.48
N GLY A 28 13.99 4.77 -11.42
CA GLY A 28 12.75 5.45 -11.75
C GLY A 28 12.65 6.87 -11.19
N TYR A 29 11.47 7.28 -10.78
CA TYR A 29 11.10 8.68 -10.57
C TYR A 29 11.54 9.29 -9.23
N LEU A 30 11.78 8.51 -8.20
CA LEU A 30 12.08 9.06 -6.87
C LEU A 30 13.45 9.75 -6.82
N THR A 31 13.50 10.90 -6.15
CA THR A 31 14.76 11.60 -5.87
C THR A 31 15.64 10.82 -4.90
N ASP A 32 16.94 11.09 -4.88
CA ASP A 32 17.87 10.44 -3.97
C ASP A 32 17.48 10.62 -2.48
N VAL A 33 16.96 11.79 -2.12
CA VAL A 33 16.51 12.09 -0.76
C VAL A 33 15.28 11.23 -0.42
N ALA A 34 14.24 11.26 -1.26
CA ALA A 34 13.03 10.49 -1.06
C ALA A 34 13.31 8.98 -0.99
N THR A 35 14.23 8.50 -1.81
CA THR A 35 14.68 7.11 -1.82
C THR A 35 15.32 6.70 -0.49
N LYS A 36 16.23 7.52 0.03
CA LYS A 36 16.90 7.24 1.32
C LYS A 36 15.92 7.24 2.48
N GLU A 37 15.01 8.21 2.51
CA GLU A 37 13.96 8.29 3.55
C GLU A 37 13.01 7.09 3.50
N CYS A 38 12.53 6.72 2.31
CA CYS A 38 11.71 5.54 2.11
C CYS A 38 12.42 4.27 2.60
N LEU A 39 13.67 4.07 2.18
CA LEU A 39 14.44 2.90 2.62
C LEU A 39 14.58 2.82 4.13
N LEU A 40 14.89 3.95 4.77
CA LEU A 40 15.05 3.99 6.22
C LEU A 40 13.73 3.60 6.92
N ARG A 41 12.60 4.17 6.49
CA ARG A 41 11.28 3.83 7.06
C ARG A 41 10.94 2.36 6.84
N VAL A 42 10.99 1.91 5.60
CA VAL A 42 10.59 0.54 5.23
C VAL A 42 11.47 -0.51 5.90
N THR A 43 12.79 -0.40 5.82
CA THR A 43 13.68 -1.41 6.40
C THR A 43 13.57 -1.46 7.93
N THR A 44 13.47 -0.30 8.59
CA THR A 44 13.27 -0.22 10.05
C THR A 44 11.93 -0.83 10.45
N ALA A 45 10.86 -0.50 9.74
CA ALA A 45 9.52 -1.04 10.00
C ALA A 45 9.45 -2.57 9.84
N LEU A 46 10.07 -3.11 8.80
CA LEU A 46 10.13 -4.56 8.60
C LEU A 46 10.86 -5.25 9.75
N MET A 47 12.04 -4.75 10.12
CA MET A 47 12.82 -5.31 11.21
C MET A 47 12.13 -5.18 12.57
N SER A 48 11.38 -4.11 12.82
CA SER A 48 10.63 -3.91 14.08
C SER A 48 9.57 -4.98 14.33
N ARG A 49 9.13 -5.66 13.29
CA ARG A 49 8.15 -6.76 13.35
C ARG A 49 8.77 -8.15 13.18
N GLY A 50 10.08 -8.24 13.20
CA GLY A 50 10.81 -9.49 13.06
C GLY A 50 10.94 -10.01 11.64
N TRP A 51 10.49 -9.24 10.63
CA TRP A 51 10.78 -9.53 9.24
C TRP A 51 12.24 -9.22 8.91
N LYS A 52 12.77 -9.90 7.93
CA LYS A 52 14.17 -9.73 7.51
C LYS A 52 14.25 -8.91 6.22
N VAL A 53 15.20 -7.99 6.17
CA VAL A 53 15.64 -7.43 4.90
C VAL A 53 16.66 -8.41 4.31
N PRO A 54 16.36 -9.04 3.17
CA PRO A 54 17.25 -10.07 2.62
C PRO A 54 18.64 -9.54 2.28
N GLY A 55 19.67 -10.34 2.56
CA GLY A 55 21.04 -10.06 2.15
C GLY A 55 21.32 -10.32 0.68
N LYS A 56 20.37 -9.95 -0.19
CA LYS A 56 20.44 -10.06 -1.65
C LYS A 56 20.44 -8.68 -2.28
N LYS A 57 20.72 -8.61 -3.57
CA LYS A 57 20.50 -7.39 -4.35
C LYS A 57 18.98 -7.23 -4.55
N ILE A 58 18.40 -6.19 -3.96
CA ILE A 58 17.00 -5.82 -4.12
C ILE A 58 16.95 -4.65 -5.09
N VAL A 59 16.23 -4.80 -6.19
CA VAL A 59 16.00 -3.72 -7.15
C VAL A 59 14.55 -3.27 -7.03
N ILE A 60 14.38 -1.97 -6.78
CA ILE A 60 13.07 -1.32 -6.65
C ILE A 60 12.96 -0.30 -7.78
N ASN A 61 11.96 -0.47 -8.63
CA ASN A 61 11.67 0.45 -9.73
C ASN A 61 10.32 1.12 -9.50
N VAL A 62 10.31 2.45 -9.42
CA VAL A 62 9.09 3.24 -9.28
C VAL A 62 8.86 4.01 -10.57
N ARG A 63 7.84 3.63 -11.33
CA ARG A 63 7.44 4.27 -12.58
C ARG A 63 6.16 5.05 -12.37
N GLY A 64 6.15 6.30 -12.80
CA GLY A 64 5.01 7.20 -12.70
C GLY A 64 5.40 8.49 -12.03
N THR A 65 4.56 9.50 -12.15
CA THR A 65 4.90 10.88 -11.77
C THR A 65 3.96 11.45 -10.72
N ASP A 66 2.95 10.70 -10.30
CA ASP A 66 1.87 11.22 -9.46
C ASP A 66 2.03 10.80 -8.00
N GLY A 67 1.70 11.70 -7.12
CA GLY A 67 1.62 11.47 -5.69
C GLY A 67 2.85 11.88 -4.88
N PHE A 68 2.79 11.62 -3.61
CA PHE A 68 3.86 11.89 -2.65
C PHE A 68 4.77 10.68 -2.53
N ALA A 69 6.07 10.93 -2.43
CA ALA A 69 7.07 9.85 -2.35
C ALA A 69 6.79 8.83 -1.23
N SER A 70 6.27 9.29 -0.09
CA SER A 70 5.97 8.42 1.05
C SER A 70 4.80 7.44 0.81
N MET A 71 3.93 7.70 -0.16
CA MET A 71 2.85 6.77 -0.49
C MET A 71 3.34 5.43 -1.06
N TYR A 72 4.57 5.39 -1.53
CA TYR A 72 5.18 4.18 -2.07
C TYR A 72 5.78 3.25 -1.00
N ASP A 73 5.86 3.69 0.25
CA ASP A 73 6.46 2.89 1.33
C ASP A 73 5.76 1.53 1.50
N LEU A 74 4.43 1.54 1.57
CA LEU A 74 3.65 0.30 1.75
C LEU A 74 3.81 -0.69 0.59
N PRO A 75 3.64 -0.30 -0.69
CA PRO A 75 3.86 -1.22 -1.80
C PRO A 75 5.30 -1.71 -1.90
N ILE A 76 6.30 -0.91 -1.54
CA ILE A 76 7.71 -1.34 -1.49
C ILE A 76 7.92 -2.36 -0.37
N ALA A 77 7.38 -2.11 0.83
CA ALA A 77 7.46 -3.06 1.95
C ALA A 77 6.82 -4.41 1.60
N LEU A 78 5.62 -4.39 1.02
CA LEU A 78 4.94 -5.60 0.55
C LEU A 78 5.74 -6.32 -0.53
N GLY A 79 6.33 -5.57 -1.47
CA GLY A 79 7.17 -6.11 -2.52
C GLY A 79 8.38 -6.87 -1.97
N ILE A 80 9.08 -6.30 -1.01
CA ILE A 80 10.21 -6.96 -0.34
C ILE A 80 9.77 -8.24 0.37
N LEU A 81 8.68 -8.20 1.10
CA LEU A 81 8.17 -9.35 1.85
C LEU A 81 7.71 -10.50 0.94
N VAL A 82 7.02 -10.17 -0.14
CA VAL A 82 6.52 -11.17 -1.10
C VAL A 82 7.66 -11.77 -1.91
N GLU A 83 8.56 -10.95 -2.45
CA GLU A 83 9.71 -11.41 -3.22
C GLU A 83 10.69 -12.25 -2.40
N SER A 84 10.82 -11.95 -1.10
CA SER A 84 11.63 -12.75 -0.19
C SER A 84 10.96 -14.03 0.31
N GLY A 85 9.70 -14.25 -0.05
CA GLY A 85 8.92 -15.42 0.37
C GLY A 85 8.54 -15.42 1.86
N GLN A 86 8.64 -14.28 2.54
CA GLN A 86 8.29 -14.17 3.96
C GLN A 86 6.79 -14.12 4.20
N VAL A 87 6.03 -13.64 3.21
CA VAL A 87 4.57 -13.59 3.25
C VAL A 87 3.99 -14.02 1.92
N LEU A 88 2.79 -14.56 1.97
CA LEU A 88 1.95 -14.81 0.80
C LEU A 88 0.84 -13.76 0.77
N VAL A 89 0.72 -13.05 -0.33
CA VAL A 89 -0.32 -12.03 -0.51
C VAL A 89 -1.06 -12.31 -1.81
N SER A 90 -2.37 -12.45 -1.69
CA SER A 90 -3.30 -12.59 -2.80
C SER A 90 -3.78 -11.21 -3.29
N ASN A 91 -4.37 -11.17 -4.47
CA ASN A 91 -5.08 -9.99 -4.98
C ASN A 91 -4.23 -8.71 -5.17
N LEU A 92 -2.92 -8.82 -5.22
CA LEU A 92 -2.02 -7.67 -5.41
C LEU A 92 -2.27 -6.91 -6.71
N ASP A 93 -2.66 -7.63 -7.75
CA ASP A 93 -2.97 -7.11 -9.07
C ASP A 93 -4.37 -6.49 -9.20
N LYS A 94 -5.20 -6.67 -8.17
CA LYS A 94 -6.59 -6.21 -8.14
C LYS A 94 -6.81 -4.93 -7.35
N TYR A 95 -5.86 -4.53 -6.54
CA TYR A 95 -5.97 -3.39 -5.64
C TYR A 95 -4.88 -2.36 -5.88
N ILE A 96 -5.26 -1.10 -5.84
CA ILE A 96 -4.28 -0.01 -5.73
C ILE A 96 -3.83 0.08 -4.27
N ILE A 97 -2.52 0.14 -4.05
CA ILE A 97 -1.93 0.11 -2.72
C ILE A 97 -1.15 1.39 -2.49
N ALA A 98 -1.48 2.13 -1.44
CA ALA A 98 -0.77 3.34 -1.06
C ALA A 98 -0.71 3.50 0.45
N GLY A 99 0.41 3.98 0.98
CA GLY A 99 0.56 4.25 2.41
C GLY A 99 1.97 4.60 2.79
N GLU A 100 2.11 5.58 3.68
CA GLU A 100 3.37 5.87 4.36
C GLU A 100 3.55 4.90 5.53
N VAL A 101 4.76 4.37 5.69
CA VAL A 101 5.10 3.43 6.75
C VAL A 101 5.89 4.14 7.85
N GLY A 102 5.43 4.06 9.08
CA GLY A 102 6.18 4.50 10.25
C GLY A 102 7.17 3.43 10.72
N LEU A 103 8.13 3.83 11.57
CA LEU A 103 9.25 2.98 12.00
C LEU A 103 8.83 1.73 12.79
N GLY A 104 7.65 1.76 13.41
CA GLY A 104 7.04 0.63 14.13
C GLY A 104 6.10 -0.22 13.27
N SER A 105 6.13 -0.06 11.94
CA SER A 105 5.23 -0.74 10.98
C SER A 105 3.78 -0.25 10.98
N GLU A 106 3.48 0.85 11.69
CA GLU A 106 2.20 1.54 11.58
C GLU A 106 2.07 2.19 10.20
N LEU A 107 0.83 2.30 9.68
CA LEU A 107 0.54 3.08 8.49
C LEU A 107 0.07 4.47 8.89
N ARG A 108 0.76 5.48 8.39
CA ARG A 108 0.46 6.89 8.65
C ARG A 108 -0.51 7.44 7.61
N PRO A 109 -1.39 8.36 8.02
CA PRO A 109 -2.26 9.05 7.08
C PRO A 109 -1.46 9.72 5.97
N LEU A 110 -1.96 9.61 4.75
CA LEU A 110 -1.45 10.37 3.61
C LEU A 110 -2.02 11.81 3.63
N PRO A 111 -1.43 12.76 2.91
CA PRO A 111 -1.97 14.11 2.82
C PRO A 111 -3.44 14.12 2.39
N PRO A 112 -4.22 15.12 2.85
CA PRO A 112 -5.64 15.24 2.52
C PRO A 112 -5.90 15.22 1.01
N GLY A 113 -6.96 14.52 0.61
CA GLY A 113 -7.36 14.35 -0.78
C GLY A 113 -6.75 13.14 -1.49
N ILE A 114 -5.67 12.55 -0.95
CA ILE A 114 -5.03 11.40 -1.58
C ILE A 114 -5.93 10.17 -1.56
N GLY A 115 -6.70 9.95 -0.48
CA GLY A 115 -7.62 8.83 -0.39
C GLY A 115 -8.69 8.87 -1.48
N ALA A 116 -9.29 10.04 -1.69
CA ALA A 116 -10.28 10.24 -2.75
C ALA A 116 -9.64 10.04 -4.15
N MET A 117 -8.45 10.59 -4.37
CA MET A 117 -7.72 10.44 -5.62
C MET A 117 -7.40 8.97 -5.95
N VAL A 118 -6.94 8.19 -4.97
CA VAL A 118 -6.65 6.76 -5.14
C VAL A 118 -7.92 5.98 -5.46
N ALA A 119 -9.03 6.29 -4.79
CA ALA A 119 -10.30 5.64 -5.02
C ALA A 119 -10.88 5.95 -6.41
N ASP A 120 -10.78 7.20 -6.86
CA ASP A 120 -11.18 7.61 -8.20
C ASP A 120 -10.40 6.84 -9.28
N TYR A 121 -9.10 6.70 -9.08
CA TYR A 121 -8.24 5.90 -9.93
C TYR A 121 -8.64 4.43 -9.97
N ALA A 122 -8.87 3.82 -8.80
CA ALA A 122 -9.27 2.43 -8.72
C ALA A 122 -10.58 2.19 -9.50
N GLN A 123 -11.51 3.13 -9.42
CA GLN A 123 -12.76 3.06 -10.15
C GLN A 123 -12.58 3.24 -11.67
N GLN A 124 -11.78 4.22 -12.11
CA GLN A 124 -11.54 4.51 -13.52
C GLN A 124 -10.79 3.39 -14.23
N ASP A 125 -9.78 2.82 -13.61
CA ASP A 125 -8.92 1.78 -14.17
C ASP A 125 -9.41 0.35 -13.88
N HIS A 126 -10.66 0.22 -13.38
CA HIS A 126 -11.33 -1.07 -13.15
C HIS A 126 -10.63 -2.00 -12.15
N PHE A 127 -9.96 -1.45 -11.14
CA PHE A 127 -9.50 -2.23 -10.01
C PHE A 127 -10.67 -2.66 -9.12
N GLU A 128 -10.51 -3.77 -8.41
CA GLU A 128 -11.51 -4.19 -7.41
C GLU A 128 -11.58 -3.21 -6.23
N GLY A 129 -10.51 -2.45 -5.97
CA GLY A 129 -10.48 -1.46 -4.92
C GLY A 129 -9.10 -0.89 -4.62
N CYS A 130 -8.95 -0.40 -3.41
CA CYS A 130 -7.69 0.13 -2.89
C CYS A 130 -7.43 -0.26 -1.45
N VAL A 131 -6.14 -0.26 -1.05
CA VAL A 131 -5.67 -0.45 0.32
C VAL A 131 -5.02 0.84 0.78
N LEU A 132 -5.53 1.41 1.86
CA LEU A 132 -5.13 2.72 2.38
C LEU A 132 -4.94 2.70 3.90
N PRO A 133 -4.11 3.60 4.45
CA PRO A 133 -4.09 3.86 5.88
C PRO A 133 -5.49 4.24 6.39
N GLU A 134 -5.81 3.87 7.63
CA GLU A 134 -7.16 3.97 8.19
C GLU A 134 -7.80 5.35 7.98
N PHE A 135 -7.14 6.43 8.37
CA PHE A 135 -7.69 7.78 8.21
C PHE A 135 -7.77 8.23 6.74
N THR A 136 -6.84 7.82 5.90
CA THR A 136 -6.87 8.08 4.46
C THR A 136 -8.03 7.34 3.78
N ALA A 137 -8.33 6.12 4.24
CA ALA A 137 -9.43 5.32 3.72
C ALA A 137 -10.80 5.98 3.93
N LEU A 138 -10.97 6.81 4.97
CA LEU A 138 -12.21 7.55 5.20
C LEU A 138 -12.53 8.53 4.07
N GLU A 139 -11.54 9.11 3.41
CA GLU A 139 -11.74 10.00 2.27
C GLU A 139 -12.31 9.28 1.03
N ALA A 140 -12.08 7.96 0.95
CA ALA A 140 -12.52 7.10 -0.14
C ALA A 140 -13.92 6.50 0.06
N THR A 141 -14.59 6.73 1.20
CA THR A 141 -15.89 6.11 1.53
C THR A 141 -17.05 6.54 0.63
N GLY A 142 -16.87 7.60 -0.16
CA GLY A 142 -17.83 8.06 -1.19
C GLY A 142 -17.93 7.13 -2.41
N TYR A 143 -16.95 6.29 -2.64
CA TYR A 143 -16.85 5.41 -3.81
C TYR A 143 -17.49 4.06 -3.51
N THR A 144 -18.67 3.80 -4.08
CA THR A 144 -19.46 2.59 -3.77
C THR A 144 -19.18 1.41 -4.68
N ASN A 145 -18.53 1.64 -5.82
CA ASN A 145 -18.28 0.61 -6.84
C ASN A 145 -16.94 -0.11 -6.67
N ILE A 146 -16.17 0.23 -5.63
CA ILE A 146 -14.88 -0.36 -5.31
C ILE A 146 -14.81 -0.74 -3.82
N ASN A 147 -13.93 -1.67 -3.49
CA ASN A 147 -13.66 -2.04 -2.10
C ASN A 147 -12.55 -1.15 -1.54
N VAL A 148 -12.87 -0.33 -0.56
CA VAL A 148 -11.87 0.46 0.18
C VAL A 148 -11.44 -0.33 1.40
N LEU A 149 -10.23 -0.89 1.35
CA LEU A 149 -9.64 -1.66 2.44
C LEU A 149 -8.83 -0.74 3.35
N SER A 150 -9.14 -0.78 4.64
CA SER A 150 -8.45 0.00 5.67
C SER A 150 -7.43 -0.84 6.41
N ALA A 151 -6.24 -0.30 6.63
CA ALA A 151 -5.21 -0.94 7.44
C ALA A 151 -4.44 0.10 8.27
N ASP A 152 -4.08 -0.26 9.49
CA ASP A 152 -3.27 0.57 10.39
C ASP A 152 -1.81 0.11 10.50
N THR A 153 -1.50 -1.07 9.97
CA THR A 153 -0.15 -1.66 9.95
C THR A 153 0.10 -2.43 8.66
N ILE A 154 1.37 -2.68 8.32
CA ILE A 154 1.76 -3.54 7.20
C ILE A 154 1.11 -4.93 7.34
N GLY A 155 1.12 -5.50 8.56
CA GLY A 155 0.52 -6.81 8.83
C GLY A 155 -0.98 -6.84 8.52
N LYS A 156 -1.74 -5.82 8.90
CA LYS A 156 -3.16 -5.71 8.58
C LYS A 156 -3.42 -5.48 7.10
N ALA A 157 -2.55 -4.75 6.40
CA ALA A 157 -2.65 -4.61 4.95
C ALA A 157 -2.51 -5.98 4.23
N ILE A 158 -1.59 -6.84 4.69
CA ILE A 158 -1.44 -8.22 4.20
C ILE A 158 -2.73 -9.03 4.43
N ILE A 159 -3.28 -8.96 5.65
CA ILE A 159 -4.52 -9.67 5.98
C ILE A 159 -5.69 -9.14 5.14
N ALA A 160 -5.82 -7.82 5.02
CA ALA A 160 -6.87 -7.18 4.23
C ALA A 160 -6.85 -7.61 2.76
N LEU A 161 -5.67 -7.69 2.14
CA LEU A 161 -5.51 -8.19 0.77
C LEU A 161 -5.87 -9.67 0.62
N ASN A 162 -5.63 -10.48 1.65
CA ASN A 162 -5.98 -11.89 1.66
C ASN A 162 -7.45 -12.15 2.00
N THR A 163 -8.10 -11.25 2.75
CA THR A 163 -9.50 -11.34 3.18
C THR A 163 -10.26 -10.02 2.96
N PRO A 164 -10.41 -9.55 1.71
CA PRO A 164 -10.90 -8.20 1.43
C PRO A 164 -12.27 -7.88 2.06
N ARG A 165 -13.16 -8.88 2.14
CA ARG A 165 -14.53 -8.69 2.68
C ARG A 165 -14.56 -8.25 4.13
N ASP A 166 -13.55 -8.62 4.92
CA ASP A 166 -13.51 -8.35 6.36
C ASP A 166 -12.96 -6.96 6.69
N TYR A 167 -12.30 -6.32 5.72
CA TYR A 167 -11.59 -5.04 5.89
C TYR A 167 -12.18 -3.88 5.08
N THR A 168 -13.33 -4.09 4.43
CA THR A 168 -13.97 -3.04 3.61
C THR A 168 -14.66 -1.99 4.49
N VAL A 169 -14.29 -0.72 4.32
CA VAL A 169 -14.75 0.42 5.14
C VAL A 169 -16.23 0.78 4.88
N TRP A 170 -16.80 0.43 3.73
CA TRP A 170 -18.19 0.79 3.39
C TRP A 170 -19.23 0.23 4.38
N ARG A 171 -18.91 -0.82 5.15
CA ARG A 171 -19.79 -1.36 6.19
C ARG A 171 -20.10 -0.35 7.30
N SER A 172 -19.21 0.63 7.51
CA SER A 172 -19.42 1.69 8.51
C SER A 172 -20.50 2.69 8.09
N ARG A 173 -20.72 2.87 6.80
CA ARG A 173 -21.67 3.86 6.28
C ARG A 173 -23.13 3.42 6.44
N GLN A 174 -23.41 2.13 6.32
CA GLN A 174 -24.76 1.61 6.59
C GLN A 174 -25.16 1.75 8.06
N TYR A 175 -24.20 1.78 8.97
CA TYR A 175 -24.45 1.95 10.39
C TYR A 175 -24.74 3.41 10.77
N ILE A 176 -24.11 4.36 10.09
CA ILE A 176 -24.33 5.81 10.30
C ILE A 176 -25.69 6.24 9.75
N ASP A 177 -26.11 5.75 8.59
CA ASP A 177 -27.42 6.08 8.00
C ASP A 177 -28.61 5.49 8.78
N THR A 178 -28.40 4.38 9.51
CA THR A 178 -29.45 3.77 10.33
C THR A 178 -29.66 4.50 11.67
N THR A 179 -28.61 5.15 12.19
CA THR A 179 -28.74 5.95 13.43
C THR A 179 -29.30 7.34 13.17
N ALA A 180 -29.13 7.91 11.98
CA ALA A 180 -29.70 9.20 11.60
C ALA A 180 -31.22 9.18 11.38
N LYS A 181 -31.86 7.99 11.33
CA LYS A 181 -33.31 7.82 11.17
C LYS A 181 -34.07 7.60 12.47
N ILE A 182 -33.41 7.72 13.62
CA ILE A 182 -34.03 7.47 14.94
C ILE A 182 -34.44 8.78 15.65
N ASP A 183 -34.11 9.96 15.08
CA ASP A 183 -34.44 11.29 15.66
C ASP A 183 -35.48 12.05 14.82
N GLU A 184 -36.56 11.41 14.36
CA GLU A 184 -37.80 12.06 13.92
C GLU A 184 -39.00 11.54 14.73
#